data_2a452d099ca8b946b28eaabfa85c8719
#
_entry.id   2a452d099ca8b946b28eaabfa85c8719
#
_cell.length_a   1.000
_cell.length_b   1.000
_cell.length_c   1.000
_cell.angle_alpha   90.00
_cell.angle_beta   90.00
_cell.angle_gamma   90.00
#
_symmetry.space_group_name_H-M   'P 1'
#
loop_
_entity.id
_entity.type
_entity.pdbx_description
1 polymer ?
#
loop_
_entity_poly.entity_id
_entity_poly.type
_entity_poly.pdbx_seq_one_letter_code
_entity_poly.pdbx_strand_id
1 'polypeptide(L)'
;MTRTVLAMAAALLISAAVLPAQAQPSDPAALAIQNFYDALVGSMKAGGTAKSRYEKLKPAVEQDFDLTGMTALSVGPSWASISSADQKSLVDAFERMTIANYARNFDSFHGEKFLVDPDVQTRGSDKLVKSTMNPGSSDAVAFNYRMHQAGNNWKIVDVYLAGNISQLAQKRADFASTLSTSGPQGLAKKIDALADQQLSG
;
A
#
# COMPACT_ATOMS: atom_id res chain seq x y z
N MET A 1 50.48 -30.60 57.20
CA MET A 1 50.03 -31.12 55.94
C MET A 1 48.79 -30.32 55.53
N THR A 2 48.98 -29.21 54.80
CA THR A 2 47.95 -28.24 54.43
C THR A 2 47.69 -28.36 52.93
N ARG A 3 46.48 -28.83 52.54
CA ARG A 3 46.07 -28.96 51.16
C ARG A 3 45.34 -27.67 50.73
N THR A 4 45.95 -26.91 49.86
CA THR A 4 45.39 -25.74 49.20
C THR A 4 44.52 -26.20 48.05
N VAL A 5 43.21 -25.89 48.07
CA VAL A 5 42.25 -26.13 46.97
C VAL A 5 42.20 -24.87 46.14
N LEU A 6 42.66 -24.95 44.89
CA LEU A 6 42.62 -23.85 43.90
C LEU A 6 41.24 -23.91 43.18
N ALA A 7 40.40 -22.94 43.43
CA ALA A 7 39.12 -22.80 42.71
C ALA A 7 39.34 -22.02 41.41
N MET A 8 39.11 -22.71 40.29
CA MET A 8 39.18 -22.10 38.94
C MET A 8 37.77 -21.56 38.58
N ALA A 9 37.60 -20.26 38.58
CA ALA A 9 36.37 -19.62 38.11
C ALA A 9 36.42 -19.47 36.59
N ALA A 10 35.60 -20.24 35.89
CA ALA A 10 35.41 -20.11 34.44
C ALA A 10 34.41 -18.99 34.17
N ALA A 11 34.87 -17.87 33.62
CA ALA A 11 34.03 -16.76 33.13
C ALA A 11 33.43 -17.13 31.77
N LEU A 12 32.14 -17.42 31.73
CA LEU A 12 31.39 -17.53 30.45
C LEU A 12 31.16 -16.14 29.86
N LEU A 13 31.86 -15.84 28.76
CA LEU A 13 31.57 -14.67 27.92
C LEU A 13 30.36 -15.00 27.05
N ILE A 14 29.18 -14.47 27.42
CA ILE A 14 28.00 -14.51 26.59
C ILE A 14 28.15 -13.41 25.52
N SER A 15 28.57 -13.79 24.31
CA SER A 15 28.52 -12.92 23.14
C SER A 15 27.08 -12.71 22.71
N ALA A 16 26.48 -11.59 23.11
CA ALA A 16 25.18 -11.17 22.57
C ALA A 16 25.36 -10.83 21.08
N ALA A 17 24.80 -11.65 20.20
CA ALA A 17 24.71 -11.34 18.78
C ALA A 17 23.76 -10.14 18.63
N VAL A 18 24.31 -8.97 18.35
CA VAL A 18 23.55 -7.77 17.97
C VAL A 18 23.01 -8.02 16.56
N LEU A 19 21.73 -8.37 16.46
CA LEU A 19 21.03 -8.38 15.17
C LEU A 19 21.03 -6.94 14.64
N PRO A 20 21.35 -6.71 13.35
CA PRO A 20 21.27 -5.38 12.78
C PRO A 20 19.80 -4.91 12.87
N ALA A 21 19.56 -3.87 13.67
CA ALA A 21 18.28 -3.17 13.68
C ALA A 21 18.10 -2.58 12.27
N GLN A 22 17.04 -2.98 11.57
CA GLN A 22 16.68 -2.33 10.32
C GLN A 22 16.34 -0.88 10.65
N ALA A 23 17.08 0.05 10.05
CA ALA A 23 16.82 1.47 10.22
C ALA A 23 15.39 1.76 9.72
N GLN A 24 14.56 2.30 10.60
CA GLN A 24 13.22 2.76 10.20
C GLN A 24 13.38 3.94 9.24
N PRO A 25 12.49 4.04 8.23
CA PRO A 25 12.53 5.16 7.31
C PRO A 25 12.41 6.48 8.08
N SER A 26 13.25 7.45 7.76
CA SER A 26 13.18 8.81 8.33
C SER A 26 12.45 9.80 7.41
N ASP A 27 12.35 9.49 6.11
CA ASP A 27 11.62 10.32 5.16
C ASP A 27 10.10 10.20 5.37
N PRO A 28 9.35 11.33 5.48
CA PRO A 28 7.91 11.29 5.72
C PRO A 28 7.10 10.52 4.68
N ALA A 29 7.55 10.48 3.41
CA ALA A 29 6.87 9.68 2.38
C ALA A 29 7.08 8.18 2.60
N ALA A 30 8.28 7.76 3.00
CA ALA A 30 8.56 6.37 3.34
C ALA A 30 7.83 5.93 4.62
N LEU A 31 7.71 6.84 5.61
CA LEU A 31 6.91 6.59 6.82
C LEU A 31 5.42 6.39 6.50
N ALA A 32 4.85 7.15 5.56
CA ALA A 32 3.47 6.95 5.12
C ALA A 32 3.26 5.55 4.52
N ILE A 33 4.21 5.06 3.70
CA ILE A 33 4.15 3.69 3.16
C ILE A 33 4.31 2.64 4.27
N GLN A 34 5.19 2.87 5.25
CA GLN A 34 5.34 1.95 6.38
C GLN A 34 4.04 1.84 7.20
N ASN A 35 3.40 2.99 7.52
CA ASN A 35 2.13 3.02 8.23
C ASN A 35 1.02 2.28 7.48
N PHE A 36 0.94 2.48 6.15
CA PHE A 36 0.01 1.74 5.31
C PHE A 36 0.27 0.23 5.36
N TYR A 37 1.52 -0.21 5.29
CA TYR A 37 1.88 -1.64 5.40
C TYR A 37 1.56 -2.22 6.78
N ASP A 38 1.74 -1.45 7.85
CA ASP A 38 1.38 -1.89 9.19
C ASP A 38 -0.13 -2.13 9.31
N ALA A 39 -0.95 -1.23 8.74
CA ALA A 39 -2.39 -1.42 8.66
C ALA A 39 -2.78 -2.64 7.79
N LEU A 40 -2.10 -2.83 6.65
CA LEU A 40 -2.31 -3.97 5.76
C LEU A 40 -2.02 -5.30 6.46
N VAL A 41 -0.84 -5.42 7.08
CA VAL A 41 -0.44 -6.61 7.85
C VAL A 41 -1.38 -6.83 9.03
N GLY A 42 -1.79 -5.75 9.72
CA GLY A 42 -2.79 -5.82 10.78
C GLY A 42 -4.12 -6.39 10.31
N SER A 43 -4.57 -6.00 9.11
CA SER A 43 -5.78 -6.55 8.48
C SER A 43 -5.63 -8.03 8.11
N MET A 44 -4.49 -8.42 7.51
CA MET A 44 -4.18 -9.82 7.15
C MET A 44 -4.18 -10.73 8.37
N LYS A 45 -3.49 -10.32 9.45
CA LYS A 45 -3.41 -11.07 10.72
C LYS A 45 -4.76 -11.22 11.41
N ALA A 46 -5.63 -10.22 11.29
CA ALA A 46 -6.97 -10.30 11.87
C ALA A 46 -7.88 -11.26 11.10
N GLY A 47 -7.57 -11.56 9.83
CA GLY A 47 -8.33 -12.48 9.00
C GLY A 47 -9.78 -12.06 8.77
N GLY A 48 -10.65 -13.04 8.62
CA GLY A 48 -12.08 -12.84 8.42
C GLY A 48 -12.48 -12.71 6.94
N THR A 49 -13.64 -12.13 6.67
CA THR A 49 -14.16 -11.95 5.31
C THR A 49 -13.51 -10.76 4.60
N ALA A 50 -13.57 -10.71 3.26
CA ALA A 50 -13.13 -9.56 2.50
C ALA A 50 -13.80 -8.26 2.99
N LYS A 51 -15.08 -8.31 3.34
CA LYS A 51 -15.81 -7.17 3.91
C LYS A 51 -15.25 -6.72 5.27
N SER A 52 -14.88 -7.63 6.15
CA SER A 52 -14.29 -7.26 7.45
C SER A 52 -12.91 -6.66 7.31
N ARG A 53 -12.11 -7.13 6.35
CA ARG A 53 -10.81 -6.54 6.03
C ARG A 53 -10.96 -5.17 5.35
N TYR A 54 -11.97 -5.01 4.49
CA TYR A 54 -12.33 -3.72 3.90
C TYR A 54 -12.54 -2.64 4.97
N GLU A 55 -13.38 -2.91 5.97
CA GLU A 55 -13.65 -1.94 7.05
C GLU A 55 -12.39 -1.60 7.87
N LYS A 56 -11.48 -2.55 8.04
CA LYS A 56 -10.20 -2.31 8.74
C LYS A 56 -9.22 -1.49 7.93
N LEU A 57 -9.20 -1.68 6.60
CA LEU A 57 -8.26 -0.98 5.73
C LEU A 57 -8.74 0.41 5.33
N LYS A 58 -10.05 0.65 5.36
CA LYS A 58 -10.66 1.91 4.93
C LYS A 58 -9.97 3.15 5.52
N PRO A 59 -9.77 3.28 6.84
CA PRO A 59 -9.13 4.47 7.41
C PRO A 59 -7.70 4.72 6.89
N ALA A 60 -6.91 3.65 6.72
CA ALA A 60 -5.54 3.79 6.23
C ALA A 60 -5.50 4.20 4.76
N VAL A 61 -6.38 3.64 3.92
CA VAL A 61 -6.46 4.02 2.50
C VAL A 61 -6.93 5.47 2.36
N GLU A 62 -7.95 5.90 3.08
CA GLU A 62 -8.42 7.31 3.08
C GLU A 62 -7.33 8.28 3.54
N GLN A 63 -6.52 7.86 4.53
CA GLN A 63 -5.43 8.68 5.05
C GLN A 63 -4.24 8.76 4.11
N ASP A 64 -3.81 7.64 3.53
CA ASP A 64 -2.51 7.52 2.88
C ASP A 64 -2.57 7.68 1.35
N PHE A 65 -3.78 7.61 0.74
CA PHE A 65 -3.97 7.74 -0.71
C PHE A 65 -4.60 9.10 -1.09
N ASP A 66 -4.15 9.69 -2.17
CA ASP A 66 -4.85 10.79 -2.84
C ASP A 66 -5.89 10.24 -3.81
N LEU A 67 -6.99 9.71 -3.26
CA LEU A 67 -8.03 9.05 -4.03
C LEU A 67 -8.65 9.96 -5.09
N THR A 68 -8.79 11.26 -4.82
CA THR A 68 -9.28 12.24 -5.79
C THR A 68 -8.29 12.42 -6.94
N GLY A 69 -7.01 12.64 -6.64
CA GLY A 69 -5.96 12.76 -7.65
C GLY A 69 -5.80 11.48 -8.48
N MET A 70 -5.83 10.32 -7.82
CA MET A 70 -5.77 9.02 -8.50
C MET A 70 -6.94 8.79 -9.45
N THR A 71 -8.17 9.15 -9.03
CA THR A 71 -9.36 9.07 -9.89
C THR A 71 -9.23 10.00 -11.08
N ALA A 72 -8.83 11.25 -10.85
CA ALA A 72 -8.62 12.21 -11.92
C ALA A 72 -7.58 11.74 -12.95
N LEU A 73 -6.47 11.19 -12.49
CA LEU A 73 -5.41 10.63 -13.36
C LEU A 73 -5.90 9.40 -14.13
N SER A 74 -6.73 8.53 -13.53
CA SER A 74 -7.27 7.35 -14.18
C SER A 74 -8.39 7.67 -15.19
N VAL A 75 -9.16 8.72 -14.96
CA VAL A 75 -10.15 9.26 -15.92
C VAL A 75 -9.45 10.02 -17.05
N GLY A 76 -8.38 10.74 -16.73
CA GLY A 76 -7.57 11.49 -17.69
C GLY A 76 -8.15 12.84 -18.09
N PRO A 77 -7.88 13.34 -19.34
CA PRO A 77 -8.21 14.72 -19.74
C PRO A 77 -9.69 15.07 -19.61
N SER A 78 -10.59 14.10 -19.71
CA SER A 78 -12.03 14.32 -19.59
C SER A 78 -12.45 14.75 -18.17
N TRP A 79 -11.61 14.53 -17.15
CA TRP A 79 -11.91 14.85 -15.75
C TRP A 79 -12.38 16.28 -15.55
N ALA A 80 -11.71 17.25 -16.16
CA ALA A 80 -12.03 18.67 -16.01
C ALA A 80 -13.40 19.07 -16.57
N SER A 81 -13.97 18.27 -17.47
CA SER A 81 -15.29 18.52 -18.09
C SER A 81 -16.43 17.75 -17.39
N ILE A 82 -16.12 16.87 -16.43
CA ILE A 82 -17.11 16.11 -15.67
C ILE A 82 -17.71 17.00 -14.57
N SER A 83 -19.03 16.90 -14.36
CA SER A 83 -19.70 17.63 -13.29
C SER A 83 -19.13 17.25 -11.91
N SER A 84 -19.15 18.18 -10.95
CA SER A 84 -18.66 17.90 -9.59
C SER A 84 -19.43 16.76 -8.90
N ALA A 85 -20.71 16.58 -9.21
CA ALA A 85 -21.50 15.46 -8.70
C ALA A 85 -21.02 14.10 -9.27
N ASP A 86 -20.73 14.05 -10.56
CA ASP A 86 -20.21 12.85 -11.21
C ASP A 86 -18.75 12.58 -10.80
N GLN A 87 -17.93 13.63 -10.63
CA GLN A 87 -16.59 13.50 -10.08
C GLN A 87 -16.61 12.86 -8.69
N LYS A 88 -17.52 13.33 -7.82
CA LYS A 88 -17.70 12.74 -6.49
C LYS A 88 -18.09 11.27 -6.58
N SER A 89 -19.06 10.92 -7.43
CA SER A 89 -19.47 9.52 -7.60
C SER A 89 -18.34 8.63 -8.11
N LEU A 90 -17.49 9.14 -9.00
CA LEU A 90 -16.32 8.42 -9.49
C LEU A 90 -15.26 8.23 -8.39
N VAL A 91 -15.03 9.25 -7.55
CA VAL A 91 -14.08 9.15 -6.42
C VAL A 91 -14.59 8.14 -5.41
N ASP A 92 -15.87 8.20 -5.03
CA ASP A 92 -16.47 7.26 -4.07
C ASP A 92 -16.36 5.80 -4.58
N ALA A 93 -16.66 5.58 -5.86
CA ALA A 93 -16.53 4.26 -6.47
C ALA A 93 -15.07 3.78 -6.56
N PHE A 94 -14.13 4.68 -6.92
CA PHE A 94 -12.71 4.37 -7.00
C PHE A 94 -12.09 4.06 -5.62
N GLU A 95 -12.47 4.82 -4.59
CA GLU A 95 -12.11 4.53 -3.19
C GLU A 95 -12.55 3.13 -2.81
N ARG A 96 -13.85 2.84 -3.01
CA ARG A 96 -14.43 1.55 -2.67
C ARG A 96 -13.71 0.39 -3.39
N MET A 97 -13.46 0.54 -4.69
CA MET A 97 -12.71 -0.45 -5.47
C MET A 97 -11.27 -0.61 -4.96
N THR A 98 -10.59 0.48 -4.62
CA THR A 98 -9.21 0.44 -4.14
C THR A 98 -9.12 -0.33 -2.83
N ILE A 99 -9.99 -0.04 -1.86
CA ILE A 99 -10.01 -0.74 -0.57
C ILE A 99 -10.39 -2.21 -0.76
N ALA A 100 -11.40 -2.49 -1.59
CA ALA A 100 -11.85 -3.86 -1.90
C ALA A 100 -10.73 -4.70 -2.54
N ASN A 101 -9.94 -4.10 -3.43
CA ASN A 101 -8.79 -4.74 -4.04
C ASN A 101 -7.73 -5.16 -3.01
N TYR A 102 -7.37 -4.28 -2.08
CA TYR A 102 -6.44 -4.63 -1.00
C TYR A 102 -7.05 -5.70 -0.08
N ALA A 103 -8.31 -5.56 0.31
CA ALA A 103 -9.01 -6.54 1.15
C ALA A 103 -9.09 -7.93 0.52
N ARG A 104 -9.18 -8.01 -0.81
CA ARG A 104 -9.24 -9.28 -1.55
C ARG A 104 -7.88 -9.91 -1.76
N ASN A 105 -6.89 -9.10 -2.17
CA ASN A 105 -5.58 -9.61 -2.56
C ASN A 105 -4.66 -9.92 -1.35
N PHE A 106 -4.97 -9.34 -0.20
CA PHE A 106 -4.23 -9.55 1.05
C PHE A 106 -5.17 -10.16 2.10
N ASP A 107 -5.57 -11.41 1.86
CA ASP A 107 -6.64 -12.08 2.60
C ASP A 107 -6.18 -12.79 3.87
N SER A 108 -4.91 -13.17 3.96
CA SER A 108 -4.33 -13.95 5.05
C SER A 108 -2.85 -13.61 5.24
N PHE A 109 -2.34 -13.82 6.45
CA PHE A 109 -0.94 -13.59 6.80
C PHE A 109 -0.20 -14.92 6.97
N HIS A 110 0.82 -15.13 6.14
CA HIS A 110 1.68 -16.33 6.16
C HIS A 110 3.15 -16.02 6.50
N GLY A 111 3.40 -14.83 7.05
CA GLY A 111 4.74 -14.38 7.41
C GLY A 111 5.37 -13.43 6.39
N GLU A 112 4.56 -12.85 5.52
CA GLU A 112 4.99 -11.84 4.53
C GLU A 112 5.73 -10.69 5.22
N LYS A 113 6.82 -10.26 4.56
CA LYS A 113 7.62 -9.12 5.00
C LYS A 113 7.50 -7.99 3.97
N PHE A 114 7.03 -6.85 4.42
CA PHE A 114 7.02 -5.62 3.64
C PHE A 114 8.22 -4.76 4.08
N LEU A 115 9.10 -4.47 3.14
CA LEU A 115 10.32 -3.72 3.38
C LEU A 115 10.26 -2.43 2.58
N VAL A 116 10.29 -1.30 3.26
CA VAL A 116 10.35 0.03 2.65
C VAL A 116 11.82 0.43 2.54
N ASP A 117 12.25 0.81 1.34
CA ASP A 117 13.61 1.32 1.11
C ASP A 117 13.74 2.72 1.75
N PRO A 118 14.71 2.94 2.65
CA PRO A 118 14.94 4.25 3.24
C PRO A 118 15.44 5.30 2.24
N ASP A 119 15.96 4.87 1.07
CA ASP A 119 16.48 5.77 0.04
C ASP A 119 15.33 6.25 -0.89
N VAL A 120 14.69 7.35 -0.49
CA VAL A 120 13.59 7.96 -1.22
C VAL A 120 14.08 8.85 -2.35
N GLN A 121 13.60 8.61 -3.57
CA GLN A 121 14.00 9.38 -4.74
C GLN A 121 13.05 10.57 -4.98
N THR A 122 13.59 11.77 -5.09
CA THR A 122 12.83 12.97 -5.50
C THR A 122 12.62 12.97 -7.02
N ARG A 123 11.39 13.24 -7.47
CA ARG A 123 10.97 13.29 -8.88
C ARG A 123 10.14 14.55 -9.14
N GLY A 124 10.80 15.68 -9.35
CA GLY A 124 10.14 16.98 -9.40
C GLY A 124 9.50 17.34 -8.06
N SER A 125 8.18 17.57 -8.05
CA SER A 125 7.40 17.80 -6.81
C SER A 125 7.02 16.51 -6.08
N ASP A 126 7.23 15.35 -6.70
CA ASP A 126 6.84 14.05 -6.18
C ASP A 126 8.04 13.29 -5.61
N LYS A 127 7.76 12.24 -4.88
CA LYS A 127 8.75 11.26 -4.42
C LYS A 127 8.42 9.87 -4.95
N LEU A 128 9.46 9.08 -5.20
CA LEU A 128 9.34 7.65 -5.46
C LEU A 128 9.90 6.90 -4.26
N VAL A 129 9.02 6.17 -3.57
CA VAL A 129 9.36 5.26 -2.48
C VAL A 129 9.40 3.85 -3.04
N LYS A 130 10.54 3.20 -2.94
CA LYS A 130 10.67 1.79 -3.34
C LYS A 130 10.32 0.89 -2.16
N SER A 131 9.71 -0.24 -2.45
CA SER A 131 9.47 -1.27 -1.45
C SER A 131 9.42 -2.66 -2.07
N THR A 132 9.51 -3.65 -1.21
CA THR A 132 9.48 -5.06 -1.60
C THR A 132 8.61 -5.84 -0.63
N MET A 133 7.71 -6.65 -1.16
CA MET A 133 6.99 -7.65 -0.39
C MET A 133 7.65 -9.00 -0.62
N ASN A 134 8.10 -9.64 0.45
CA ASN A 134 8.63 -11.00 0.44
C ASN A 134 7.59 -11.96 1.04
N PRO A 135 6.98 -12.83 0.23
CA PRO A 135 5.96 -13.77 0.70
C PRO A 135 6.55 -14.98 1.44
N GLY A 136 7.88 -15.12 1.50
CA GLY A 136 8.55 -16.23 2.19
C GLY A 136 8.63 -17.53 1.38
N SER A 137 7.70 -17.78 0.47
CA SER A 137 7.60 -19.04 -0.30
C SER A 137 7.84 -18.89 -1.81
N SER A 138 7.93 -17.67 -2.31
CA SER A 138 8.16 -17.34 -3.72
C SER A 138 9.06 -16.11 -3.85
N ASP A 139 9.31 -15.67 -5.09
CA ASP A 139 10.12 -14.49 -5.36
C ASP A 139 9.51 -13.23 -4.75
N ALA A 140 10.38 -12.34 -4.31
CA ALA A 140 9.98 -11.05 -3.78
C ALA A 140 9.36 -10.16 -4.87
N VAL A 141 8.27 -9.46 -4.54
CA VAL A 141 7.55 -8.58 -5.44
C VAL A 141 7.86 -7.13 -5.10
N ALA A 142 8.31 -6.36 -6.09
CA ALA A 142 8.53 -4.92 -5.93
C ALA A 142 7.20 -4.16 -6.06
N PHE A 143 6.91 -3.31 -5.08
CA PHE A 143 5.84 -2.32 -5.08
C PHE A 143 6.48 -0.94 -4.90
N ASN A 144 6.54 -0.14 -5.96
CA ASN A 144 7.04 1.22 -5.83
C ASN A 144 5.86 2.19 -5.80
N TYR A 145 5.99 3.23 -4.99
CA TYR A 145 4.92 4.20 -4.77
C TYR A 145 5.35 5.59 -5.24
N ARG A 146 4.56 6.20 -6.12
CA ARG A 146 4.66 7.62 -6.39
C ARG A 146 3.87 8.36 -5.33
N MET A 147 4.54 9.26 -4.62
CA MET A 147 3.97 10.05 -3.54
C MET A 147 3.90 11.51 -3.95
N HIS A 148 2.77 12.15 -3.67
CA HIS A 148 2.57 13.58 -3.86
C HIS A 148 2.35 14.26 -2.51
N GLN A 149 2.82 15.51 -2.38
CA GLN A 149 2.63 16.26 -1.15
C GLN A 149 1.26 16.96 -1.15
N ALA A 150 0.39 16.58 -0.22
CA ALA A 150 -0.92 17.18 0.03
C ALA A 150 -0.90 17.90 1.38
N GLY A 151 -0.71 19.22 1.36
CA GLY A 151 -0.46 19.98 2.59
C GLY A 151 0.81 19.53 3.28
N ASN A 152 0.70 19.11 4.53
CA ASN A 152 1.85 18.60 5.32
C ASN A 152 2.07 17.08 5.18
N ASN A 153 1.22 16.38 4.44
CA ASN A 153 1.25 14.92 4.34
C ASN A 153 1.70 14.48 2.94
N TRP A 154 2.39 13.35 2.88
CA TRP A 154 2.67 12.66 1.64
C TRP A 154 1.59 11.61 1.41
N LYS A 155 0.99 11.61 0.20
CA LYS A 155 -0.08 10.68 -0.20
C LYS A 155 0.30 9.90 -1.44
N ILE A 156 -0.13 8.66 -1.49
CA ILE A 156 0.06 7.77 -2.64
C ILE A 156 -0.81 8.27 -3.81
N VAL A 157 -0.19 8.51 -4.97
CA VAL A 157 -0.88 8.89 -6.21
C VAL A 157 -0.73 7.85 -7.32
N ASP A 158 0.20 6.89 -7.21
CA ASP A 158 0.30 5.74 -8.10
C ASP A 158 1.07 4.61 -7.42
N VAL A 159 0.77 3.38 -7.81
CA VAL A 159 1.47 2.16 -7.38
C VAL A 159 2.04 1.47 -8.62
N TYR A 160 3.33 1.18 -8.59
CA TYR A 160 4.01 0.44 -9.65
C TYR A 160 4.23 -1.00 -9.21
N LEU A 161 3.50 -1.92 -9.83
CA LEU A 161 3.67 -3.36 -9.61
C LEU A 161 4.89 -3.86 -10.39
N ALA A 162 5.62 -4.84 -9.82
CA ALA A 162 6.89 -5.32 -10.35
C ALA A 162 7.90 -4.17 -10.60
N GLY A 163 7.77 -3.08 -9.84
CA GLY A 163 8.67 -1.93 -9.86
C GLY A 163 8.43 -0.90 -10.97
N ASN A 164 7.70 -1.21 -12.05
CA ASN A 164 7.57 -0.33 -13.21
C ASN A 164 6.18 -0.30 -13.89
N ILE A 165 5.25 -1.17 -13.50
CA ILE A 165 3.93 -1.25 -14.12
C ILE A 165 2.95 -0.36 -13.35
N SER A 166 2.67 0.84 -13.85
CA SER A 166 1.72 1.79 -13.24
C SER A 166 0.31 1.21 -13.22
N GLN A 167 -0.26 1.13 -12.04
CA GLN A 167 -1.63 0.66 -11.85
C GLN A 167 -2.65 1.71 -12.32
N LEU A 168 -2.33 3.01 -12.22
CA LEU A 168 -3.20 4.05 -12.76
C LEU A 168 -3.22 4.08 -14.29
N ALA A 169 -2.09 3.84 -14.93
CA ALA A 169 -2.05 3.75 -16.39
C ALA A 169 -2.91 2.57 -16.90
N GLN A 170 -2.89 1.43 -16.21
CA GLN A 170 -3.77 0.31 -16.52
C GLN A 170 -5.25 0.68 -16.30
N LYS A 171 -5.60 1.27 -15.16
CA LYS A 171 -6.97 1.73 -14.88
C LYS A 171 -7.46 2.72 -15.93
N ARG A 172 -6.60 3.63 -16.37
CA ARG A 172 -6.95 4.60 -17.43
C ARG A 172 -7.30 3.90 -18.75
N ALA A 173 -6.55 2.87 -19.13
CA ALA A 173 -6.85 2.08 -20.31
C ALA A 173 -8.19 1.33 -20.16
N ASP A 174 -8.42 0.70 -18.99
CA ASP A 174 -9.65 -0.06 -18.70
C ASP A 174 -10.90 0.83 -18.64
N PHE A 175 -10.76 2.07 -18.19
CA PHE A 175 -11.88 3.01 -18.02
C PHE A 175 -12.26 3.75 -19.29
N ALA A 176 -11.32 3.95 -20.20
CA ALA A 176 -11.49 4.77 -21.41
C ALA A 176 -12.71 4.37 -22.24
N SER A 177 -12.88 3.07 -22.52
CA SER A 177 -14.01 2.56 -23.31
C SER A 177 -15.35 2.81 -22.62
N THR A 178 -15.45 2.49 -21.33
CA THR A 178 -16.71 2.65 -20.57
C THR A 178 -17.06 4.13 -20.41
N LEU A 179 -16.06 4.99 -20.15
CA LEU A 179 -16.27 6.43 -20.06
C LEU A 179 -16.79 7.00 -21.37
N SER A 180 -16.23 6.56 -22.51
CA SER A 180 -16.63 7.00 -23.85
C SER A 180 -18.06 6.54 -24.21
N THR A 181 -18.46 5.33 -23.85
CA THR A 181 -19.74 4.74 -24.28
C THR A 181 -20.90 5.00 -23.32
N SER A 182 -20.62 5.07 -22.01
CA SER A 182 -21.62 5.11 -20.95
C SER A 182 -21.50 6.33 -20.04
N GLY A 183 -20.55 7.22 -20.33
CA GLY A 183 -20.30 8.42 -19.55
C GLY A 183 -19.77 8.16 -18.12
N PRO A 184 -19.61 9.24 -17.33
CA PRO A 184 -19.06 9.13 -15.97
C PRO A 184 -19.94 8.28 -15.03
N GLN A 185 -21.27 8.37 -15.13
CA GLN A 185 -22.18 7.55 -14.30
C GLN A 185 -22.10 6.06 -14.64
N GLY A 186 -21.96 5.72 -15.94
CA GLY A 186 -21.76 4.34 -16.37
C GLY A 186 -20.43 3.79 -15.90
N LEU A 187 -19.39 4.62 -15.89
CA LEU A 187 -18.08 4.25 -15.35
C LEU A 187 -18.14 4.04 -13.83
N ALA A 188 -18.76 4.95 -13.07
CA ALA A 188 -18.92 4.78 -11.62
C ALA A 188 -19.62 3.45 -11.28
N LYS A 189 -20.74 3.14 -11.96
CA LYS A 189 -21.45 1.85 -11.78
C LYS A 189 -20.56 0.64 -12.08
N LYS A 190 -19.75 0.70 -13.14
CA LYS A 190 -18.81 -0.38 -13.47
C LYS A 190 -17.77 -0.57 -12.37
N ILE A 191 -17.21 0.52 -11.85
CA ILE A 191 -16.20 0.49 -10.78
C ILE A 191 -16.80 -0.07 -9.49
N ASP A 192 -18.05 0.33 -9.14
CA ASP A 192 -18.77 -0.22 -7.99
C ASP A 192 -19.02 -1.73 -8.13
N ALA A 193 -19.44 -2.18 -9.31
CA ALA A 193 -19.64 -3.60 -9.57
C ALA A 193 -18.35 -4.42 -9.42
N LEU A 194 -17.19 -3.86 -9.81
CA LEU A 194 -15.90 -4.49 -9.55
C LEU A 194 -15.58 -4.58 -8.05
N ALA A 195 -15.91 -3.54 -7.27
CA ALA A 195 -15.77 -3.58 -5.82
C ALA A 195 -16.68 -4.64 -5.18
N ASP A 196 -17.95 -4.73 -5.62
CA ASP A 196 -18.90 -5.76 -5.16
C ASP A 196 -18.36 -7.16 -5.40
N GLN A 197 -17.83 -7.41 -6.60
CA GLN A 197 -17.21 -8.69 -6.95
C GLN A 197 -16.04 -9.04 -6.04
N GLN A 198 -15.21 -8.07 -5.68
CA GLN A 198 -14.06 -8.27 -4.78
C GLN A 198 -14.51 -8.60 -3.33
N LEU A 199 -15.65 -8.06 -2.90
CA LEU A 199 -16.15 -8.19 -1.53
C LEU A 199 -17.08 -9.41 -1.33
N SER A 200 -17.56 -10.05 -2.40
CA SER A 200 -18.52 -11.17 -2.37
C SER A 200 -17.86 -12.55 -2.31
N GLY A 201 -16.53 -12.62 -2.33
CA GLY A 201 -15.76 -13.88 -2.34
C GLY A 201 -15.20 -14.29 -0.98
#